data_2ef98b2c4cfc60aca0ff1295f62420ec
#
_entry.id   2ef98b2c4cfc60aca0ff1295f62420ec
#
_cell.length_a   1.000
_cell.length_b   1.000
_cell.length_c   1.000
_cell.angle_alpha   90.00
_cell.angle_beta   90.00
_cell.angle_gamma   90.00
#
_symmetry.space_group_name_H-M   'P 1'
#
loop_
_entity.id
_entity.type
_entity.pdbx_description
1 polymer ?
#
loop_
_entity_poly.entity_id
_entity_poly.type
_entity_poly.pdbx_seq_one_letter_code
_entity_poly.pdbx_strand_id
1 'polypeptide(L)'
;MARVTVVGAGTTGLFAALVLARDGHTVVVVDKDARPAPIDAMTIGSWQRPGTPQAMLPHGFMARGRALLGVRAPDVLRSLLDAGAIEFALAPFMPGGTPHAEDGEMVVIFCRRPLFESALWRALEHQPGVELRTRTTVTGLAGSTIQTDRGPMGADLVIDAAGRRSPLWKWTTADANVDECGMVYYSRYFRLRSGAALPQGPWLWGPRAELPFALAIVHLADRGVHSITFGIPTFDAELKILREERAFAAACATLPAFAPWADPAGVEPISDVLAMGGLQNVLRSFLQDGRPIAPRVIPIGDALCHTNAAYGWGVSLGFDHASALATVMQDTDDPNAIALAYHARVWPEAKARWELAMQQDRARIRHWQGEAPDSGDARATAMREVTPAIMLDAGVFRAVMRCSLLLDPADALLDPMLLARARAAINRREPIPAAPAPTTREQFLAVLH
;
A
#
# COMPACT_ATOMS: atom_id res chain seq x y z
N MET A 1 -11.84 27.80 10.80
CA MET A 1 -11.86 26.67 11.76
C MET A 1 -13.15 25.88 11.59
N ALA A 2 -13.09 24.57 11.33
CA ALA A 2 -14.24 23.73 11.13
C ALA A 2 -14.25 22.57 12.14
N ARG A 3 -15.45 22.06 12.45
CA ARG A 3 -15.62 20.81 13.19
C ARG A 3 -15.68 19.65 12.18
N VAL A 4 -14.67 18.81 12.20
CA VAL A 4 -14.49 17.70 11.24
C VAL A 4 -14.72 16.37 11.94
N THR A 5 -15.50 15.49 11.32
CA THR A 5 -15.61 14.10 11.76
C THR A 5 -14.89 13.18 10.77
N VAL A 6 -13.90 12.43 11.23
CA VAL A 6 -13.19 11.42 10.44
C VAL A 6 -13.78 10.04 10.78
N VAL A 7 -14.31 9.36 9.78
CA VAL A 7 -14.87 8.02 9.91
C VAL A 7 -13.81 7.00 9.49
N GLY A 8 -13.33 6.24 10.46
CA GLY A 8 -12.28 5.23 10.31
C GLY A 8 -10.93 5.68 10.89
N ALA A 9 -10.42 4.90 11.86
CA ALA A 9 -9.12 5.07 12.51
C ALA A 9 -8.05 4.12 11.95
N GLY A 10 -8.04 3.88 10.64
CA GLY A 10 -6.90 3.29 9.93
C GLY A 10 -5.79 4.32 9.71
N THR A 11 -4.66 3.90 9.14
CA THR A 11 -3.50 4.79 8.89
C THR A 11 -3.89 6.10 8.22
N THR A 12 -4.72 6.05 7.17
CA THR A 12 -5.18 7.24 6.44
C THR A 12 -6.04 8.16 7.30
N GLY A 13 -7.01 7.60 8.03
CA GLY A 13 -7.91 8.42 8.87
C GLY A 13 -7.18 9.05 10.05
N LEU A 14 -6.28 8.32 10.70
CA LEU A 14 -5.46 8.84 11.80
C LEU A 14 -4.52 9.97 11.30
N PHE A 15 -3.88 9.77 10.14
CA PHE A 15 -3.03 10.82 9.56
C PHE A 15 -3.84 12.06 9.15
N ALA A 16 -5.00 11.89 8.51
CA ALA A 16 -5.88 13.00 8.16
C ALA A 16 -6.33 13.79 9.40
N ALA A 17 -6.76 13.08 10.45
CA ALA A 17 -7.15 13.70 11.71
C ALA A 17 -6.00 14.51 12.34
N LEU A 18 -4.79 13.97 12.33
CA LEU A 18 -3.62 14.65 12.89
C LEU A 18 -3.27 15.91 12.10
N VAL A 19 -3.24 15.82 10.78
CA VAL A 19 -2.93 16.95 9.89
C VAL A 19 -3.96 18.08 10.08
N LEU A 20 -5.25 17.76 10.06
CA LEU A 20 -6.32 18.75 10.20
C LEU A 20 -6.35 19.38 11.60
N ALA A 21 -6.11 18.61 12.65
CA ALA A 21 -6.02 19.17 14.00
C ALA A 21 -4.82 20.12 14.15
N ARG A 22 -3.68 19.82 13.52
CA ARG A 22 -2.51 20.69 13.45
C ARG A 22 -2.75 21.97 12.64
N ASP A 23 -3.63 21.90 11.65
CA ASP A 23 -4.09 23.08 10.90
C ASP A 23 -5.19 23.88 11.65
N GLY A 24 -5.52 23.51 12.90
CA GLY A 24 -6.40 24.25 13.80
C GLY A 24 -7.88 23.85 13.74
N HIS A 25 -8.24 22.75 13.07
CA HIS A 25 -9.60 22.24 13.10
C HIS A 25 -9.90 21.44 14.37
N THR A 26 -11.16 21.40 14.80
CA THR A 26 -11.62 20.46 15.85
C THR A 26 -12.00 19.13 15.18
N VAL A 27 -11.38 18.04 15.60
CA VAL A 27 -11.51 16.74 14.92
C VAL A 27 -12.06 15.68 15.86
N VAL A 28 -13.11 14.98 15.42
CA VAL A 28 -13.60 13.77 16.07
C VAL A 28 -13.31 12.57 15.17
N VAL A 29 -12.55 11.61 15.66
CA VAL A 29 -12.30 10.35 14.94
C VAL A 29 -13.24 9.27 15.47
N VAL A 30 -13.96 8.60 14.57
CA VAL A 30 -14.92 7.53 14.92
C VAL A 30 -14.45 6.22 14.30
N ASP A 31 -14.31 5.17 15.11
CA ASP A 31 -13.97 3.83 14.63
C ASP A 31 -14.75 2.76 15.39
N LYS A 32 -15.17 1.71 14.68
CA LYS A 32 -15.86 0.55 15.27
C LYS A 32 -14.93 -0.36 16.06
N ASP A 33 -13.63 -0.36 15.75
CA ASP A 33 -12.64 -1.17 16.44
C ASP A 33 -12.22 -0.54 17.78
N ALA A 34 -11.56 -1.32 18.60
CA ALA A 34 -11.04 -0.86 19.88
C ALA A 34 -9.74 -0.06 19.68
N ARG A 35 -9.35 0.68 20.73
CA ARG A 35 -8.05 1.33 20.83
C ARG A 35 -6.92 0.31 20.62
N PRO A 36 -5.80 0.69 19.94
CA PRO A 36 -4.65 -0.20 19.79
C PRO A 36 -3.99 -0.52 21.13
N ALA A 37 -3.34 -1.67 21.17
CA ALA A 37 -2.43 -2.00 22.27
C ALA A 37 -1.20 -1.07 22.27
N PRO A 38 -0.51 -0.88 23.41
CA PRO A 38 0.75 -0.14 23.46
C PRO A 38 1.81 -0.69 22.49
N ILE A 39 2.68 0.17 21.96
CA ILE A 39 3.70 -0.20 20.96
C ILE A 39 4.66 -1.28 21.51
N ASP A 40 5.04 -1.17 22.77
CA ASP A 40 5.92 -2.11 23.47
C ASP A 40 5.35 -3.53 23.62
N ALA A 41 4.01 -3.63 23.68
CA ALA A 41 3.29 -4.91 23.73
C ALA A 41 2.86 -5.41 22.33
N MET A 42 3.23 -4.73 21.26
CA MET A 42 2.80 -5.08 19.90
C MET A 42 3.48 -6.36 19.40
N THR A 43 2.77 -7.46 19.50
CA THR A 43 3.08 -8.71 18.82
C THR A 43 2.07 -8.95 17.69
N ILE A 44 2.41 -9.83 16.75
CA ILE A 44 1.45 -10.24 15.72
C ILE A 44 0.24 -10.88 16.41
N GLY A 45 -0.97 -10.41 16.09
CA GLY A 45 -2.21 -10.86 16.71
C GLY A 45 -2.60 -10.15 18.01
N SER A 46 -1.73 -9.34 18.61
CA SER A 46 -2.03 -8.65 19.88
C SER A 46 -3.15 -7.59 19.77
N TRP A 47 -3.33 -7.02 18.58
CA TRP A 47 -4.37 -6.07 18.30
C TRP A 47 -5.32 -6.59 17.23
N GLN A 48 -6.50 -7.00 17.66
CA GLN A 48 -7.52 -7.45 16.72
C GLN A 48 -8.25 -6.27 16.08
N ARG A 49 -8.27 -6.27 14.75
CA ARG A 49 -8.87 -5.23 13.89
C ARG A 49 -9.90 -5.87 12.95
N PRO A 50 -11.12 -6.24 13.41
CA PRO A 50 -12.16 -6.78 12.53
C PRO A 50 -12.55 -5.84 11.39
N GLY A 51 -12.43 -4.53 11.61
CA GLY A 51 -12.65 -3.49 10.61
C GLY A 51 -11.57 -3.41 9.54
N THR A 52 -10.37 -3.92 9.83
CA THR A 52 -9.21 -3.85 8.95
C THR A 52 -8.51 -5.22 8.89
N PRO A 53 -9.11 -6.23 8.21
CA PRO A 53 -8.57 -7.59 8.20
C PRO A 53 -7.11 -7.68 7.73
N GLN A 54 -6.70 -6.76 6.86
CA GLN A 54 -5.33 -6.67 6.36
C GLN A 54 -4.33 -6.06 7.36
N ALA A 55 -4.75 -5.63 8.55
CA ALA A 55 -3.86 -4.99 9.52
C ALA A 55 -2.65 -5.87 9.92
N MET A 56 -2.84 -7.18 9.90
CA MET A 56 -1.80 -8.15 10.27
C MET A 56 -0.99 -8.64 9.06
N LEU A 57 -1.21 -8.12 7.87
CA LEU A 57 -0.45 -8.49 6.67
C LEU A 57 0.76 -7.57 6.47
N PRO A 58 1.76 -8.00 5.65
CA PRO A 58 2.92 -7.17 5.35
C PRO A 58 2.55 -5.85 4.69
N HIS A 59 3.23 -4.78 5.09
CA HIS A 59 3.07 -3.46 4.52
C HIS A 59 4.42 -2.79 4.27
N GLY A 60 4.56 -2.19 3.08
CA GLY A 60 5.59 -1.21 2.78
C GLY A 60 4.94 0.19 2.67
N PHE A 61 5.58 1.20 3.22
CA PHE A 61 5.11 2.58 3.17
C PHE A 61 5.98 3.33 2.18
N MET A 62 5.42 3.64 1.00
CA MET A 62 6.18 4.22 -0.11
C MET A 62 6.74 5.60 0.20
N ALA A 63 7.74 6.02 -0.57
CA ALA A 63 8.50 7.25 -0.34
C ALA A 63 7.62 8.51 -0.25
N ARG A 64 6.54 8.60 -1.05
CA ARG A 64 5.59 9.71 -0.96
C ARG A 64 4.96 9.81 0.44
N GLY A 65 4.52 8.69 0.99
CA GLY A 65 3.95 8.65 2.35
C GLY A 65 4.98 9.01 3.43
N ARG A 66 6.22 8.55 3.27
CA ARG A 66 7.34 8.92 4.15
C ARG A 66 7.64 10.42 4.09
N ALA A 67 7.68 11.00 2.89
CA ALA A 67 7.92 12.43 2.71
C ALA A 67 6.82 13.27 3.37
N LEU A 68 5.56 12.91 3.15
CA LEU A 68 4.41 13.60 3.78
C LEU A 68 4.44 13.48 5.31
N LEU A 69 4.80 12.30 5.82
CA LEU A 69 4.96 12.10 7.26
C LEU A 69 6.07 12.99 7.83
N GLY A 70 7.21 13.08 7.13
CA GLY A 70 8.34 13.93 7.52
C GLY A 70 7.99 15.42 7.57
N VAL A 71 7.11 15.90 6.69
CA VAL A 71 6.68 17.29 6.64
C VAL A 71 5.54 17.59 7.63
N ARG A 72 4.51 16.71 7.69
CA ARG A 72 3.27 16.98 8.43
C ARG A 72 3.24 16.37 9.84
N ALA A 73 4.05 15.34 10.08
CA ALA A 73 4.10 14.60 11.35
C ALA A 73 5.51 14.05 11.65
N PRO A 74 6.55 14.92 11.72
CA PRO A 74 7.94 14.49 11.93
C PRO A 74 8.17 13.77 13.26
N ASP A 75 7.40 14.08 14.28
CA ASP A 75 7.36 13.41 15.57
C ASP A 75 6.88 11.96 15.47
N VAL A 76 5.87 11.69 14.62
CA VAL A 76 5.40 10.34 14.34
C VAL A 76 6.48 9.54 13.60
N LEU A 77 7.11 10.13 12.57
CA LEU A 77 8.22 9.49 11.86
C LEU A 77 9.34 9.11 12.83
N ARG A 78 9.77 10.02 13.68
CA ARG A 78 10.80 9.76 14.70
C ARG A 78 10.37 8.64 15.64
N SER A 79 9.14 8.67 16.15
CA SER A 79 8.60 7.62 17.03
C SER A 79 8.59 6.23 16.36
N LEU A 80 8.33 6.16 15.06
CA LEU A 80 8.40 4.91 14.30
C LEU A 80 9.83 4.37 14.21
N LEU A 81 10.80 5.25 13.90
CA LEU A 81 12.21 4.86 13.80
C LEU A 81 12.76 4.43 15.17
N ASP A 82 12.44 5.15 16.23
CA ASP A 82 12.81 4.79 17.62
C ASP A 82 12.18 3.45 18.04
N ALA A 83 11.01 3.14 17.51
CA ALA A 83 10.34 1.85 17.73
C ALA A 83 10.89 0.71 16.85
N GLY A 84 11.88 0.98 15.99
CA GLY A 84 12.57 -0.01 15.17
C GLY A 84 12.04 -0.17 13.74
N ALA A 85 11.22 0.77 13.25
CA ALA A 85 10.92 0.85 11.82
C ALA A 85 12.21 1.12 11.01
N ILE A 86 12.25 0.65 9.78
CA ILE A 86 13.44 0.74 8.92
C ILE A 86 13.17 1.75 7.81
N GLU A 87 14.01 2.77 7.69
CA GLU A 87 14.13 3.56 6.46
C GLU A 87 15.07 2.83 5.49
N PHE A 88 14.58 2.55 4.30
CA PHE A 88 15.32 1.86 3.26
C PHE A 88 15.48 2.78 2.05
N ALA A 89 16.71 3.26 1.80
CA ALA A 89 17.04 4.09 0.65
C ALA A 89 17.30 3.22 -0.59
N LEU A 90 16.71 3.59 -1.73
CA LEU A 90 16.89 2.87 -2.98
C LEU A 90 18.06 3.39 -3.83
N ALA A 91 18.47 4.62 -3.62
CA ALA A 91 19.56 5.23 -4.39
C ALA A 91 20.86 4.39 -4.44
N PRO A 92 21.30 3.69 -3.37
CA PRO A 92 22.48 2.83 -3.41
C PRO A 92 22.40 1.65 -4.38
N PHE A 93 21.19 1.27 -4.82
CA PHE A 93 20.98 0.16 -5.76
C PHE A 93 20.89 0.60 -7.23
N MET A 94 21.00 1.89 -7.48
CA MET A 94 20.94 2.42 -8.84
C MET A 94 22.13 1.92 -9.67
N PRO A 95 21.91 1.43 -10.90
CA PRO A 95 22.97 0.87 -11.74
C PRO A 95 23.85 1.98 -12.34
N GLY A 96 24.87 2.43 -11.61
CA GLY A 96 25.79 3.47 -12.09
C GLY A 96 25.14 4.84 -12.25
N GLY A 97 25.73 5.69 -13.10
CA GLY A 97 25.19 7.01 -13.43
C GLY A 97 25.58 8.13 -12.45
N THR A 98 25.25 9.37 -12.83
CA THR A 98 25.48 10.54 -11.98
C THR A 98 24.38 10.66 -10.94
N PRO A 99 24.72 10.77 -9.64
CA PRO A 99 23.72 11.02 -8.60
C PRO A 99 22.99 12.34 -8.82
N HIS A 100 21.67 12.34 -8.57
CA HIS A 100 20.84 13.54 -8.53
C HIS A 100 20.41 13.81 -7.08
N ALA A 101 20.16 15.09 -6.75
CA ALA A 101 19.71 15.47 -5.41
C ALA A 101 18.40 14.76 -5.02
N GLU A 102 17.49 14.58 -5.98
CA GLU A 102 16.21 13.90 -5.82
C GLU A 102 16.30 12.39 -5.57
N ASP A 103 17.46 11.75 -5.80
CA ASP A 103 17.65 10.33 -5.50
C ASP A 103 17.51 10.04 -3.99
N GLY A 104 17.82 11.03 -3.15
CA GLY A 104 17.63 10.95 -1.70
C GLY A 104 16.17 10.90 -1.24
N GLU A 105 15.21 11.19 -2.13
CA GLU A 105 13.77 11.08 -1.86
C GLU A 105 13.27 9.64 -1.93
N MET A 106 13.97 8.75 -2.64
CA MET A 106 13.59 7.35 -2.84
C MET A 106 13.84 6.51 -1.58
N VAL A 107 13.15 6.85 -0.49
CA VAL A 107 13.24 6.17 0.81
C VAL A 107 11.86 5.63 1.20
N VAL A 108 11.79 4.32 1.45
CA VAL A 108 10.58 3.64 1.95
C VAL A 108 10.68 3.34 3.44
N ILE A 109 9.56 3.21 4.12
CA ILE A 109 9.51 2.77 5.52
C ILE A 109 8.99 1.34 5.54
N PHE A 110 9.70 0.47 6.25
CA PHE A 110 9.26 -0.88 6.58
C PHE A 110 8.98 -1.00 8.07
N CYS A 111 7.75 -1.32 8.40
CA CYS A 111 7.35 -1.73 9.74
C CYS A 111 6.01 -2.48 9.65
N ARG A 112 5.66 -3.19 10.71
CA ARG A 112 4.32 -3.78 10.81
C ARG A 112 3.28 -2.66 10.93
N ARG A 113 2.16 -2.82 10.25
CA ARG A 113 1.07 -1.82 10.26
C ARG A 113 0.54 -1.50 11.67
N PRO A 114 0.37 -2.46 12.60
CA PRO A 114 -0.02 -2.13 13.96
C PRO A 114 0.93 -1.16 14.65
N LEU A 115 2.23 -1.26 14.41
CA LEU A 115 3.21 -0.31 14.93
C LEU A 115 2.96 1.10 14.38
N PHE A 116 2.73 1.19 13.06
CA PHE A 116 2.46 2.45 12.38
C PHE A 116 1.18 3.12 12.90
N GLU A 117 0.07 2.37 12.96
CA GLU A 117 -1.20 2.90 13.47
C GLU A 117 -1.10 3.32 14.94
N SER A 118 -0.37 2.58 15.77
CA SER A 118 -0.15 2.94 17.17
C SER A 118 0.64 4.23 17.35
N ALA A 119 1.65 4.48 16.50
CA ALA A 119 2.41 5.74 16.53
C ALA A 119 1.53 6.95 16.19
N LEU A 120 0.71 6.85 15.15
CA LEU A 120 -0.27 7.88 14.80
C LEU A 120 -1.31 8.08 15.90
N TRP A 121 -1.80 7.00 16.47
CA TRP A 121 -2.77 7.04 17.56
C TRP A 121 -2.23 7.81 18.78
N ARG A 122 -0.99 7.50 19.21
CA ARG A 122 -0.35 8.21 20.32
C ARG A 122 -0.19 9.70 20.04
N ALA A 123 0.18 10.09 18.83
CA ALA A 123 0.27 11.50 18.46
C ALA A 123 -1.08 12.20 18.60
N LEU A 124 -2.17 11.55 18.19
CA LEU A 124 -3.53 12.07 18.30
C LEU A 124 -4.04 12.18 19.73
N GLU A 125 -3.69 11.24 20.62
CA GLU A 125 -4.07 11.30 22.03
C GLU A 125 -3.51 12.55 22.76
N HIS A 126 -2.39 13.07 22.27
CA HIS A 126 -1.76 14.25 22.83
C HIS A 126 -2.02 15.54 22.00
N GLN A 127 -2.77 15.41 20.87
CA GLN A 127 -3.06 16.54 20.00
C GLN A 127 -4.28 17.33 20.52
N PRO A 128 -4.14 18.62 20.86
CA PRO A 128 -5.27 19.45 21.23
C PRO A 128 -6.35 19.49 20.13
N GLY A 129 -7.60 19.55 20.53
CA GLY A 129 -8.74 19.64 19.60
C GLY A 129 -9.15 18.31 18.95
N VAL A 130 -8.58 17.18 19.41
CA VAL A 130 -8.92 15.85 18.93
C VAL A 130 -9.72 15.06 19.96
N GLU A 131 -10.79 14.42 19.52
CA GLU A 131 -11.54 13.41 20.27
C GLU A 131 -11.52 12.07 19.53
N LEU A 132 -11.17 10.98 20.23
CA LEU A 132 -11.11 9.62 19.68
C LEU A 132 -12.28 8.79 20.24
N ARG A 133 -13.21 8.40 19.36
CA ARG A 133 -14.39 7.57 19.68
C ARG A 133 -14.27 6.19 19.08
N THR A 134 -13.75 5.27 19.87
CA THR A 134 -13.66 3.84 19.51
C THR A 134 -14.95 3.09 19.82
N ARG A 135 -15.07 1.86 19.30
CA ARG A 135 -16.25 1.00 19.46
C ARG A 135 -17.55 1.73 19.14
N THR A 136 -17.51 2.55 18.09
CA THR A 136 -18.63 3.34 17.63
C THR A 136 -18.84 3.07 16.14
N THR A 137 -19.94 2.46 15.80
CA THR A 137 -20.26 2.03 14.44
C THR A 137 -21.11 3.08 13.73
N VAL A 138 -20.66 3.54 12.58
CA VAL A 138 -21.46 4.41 11.70
C VAL A 138 -22.47 3.56 10.97
N THR A 139 -23.76 3.92 11.12
CA THR A 139 -24.91 3.17 10.59
C THR A 139 -25.65 3.91 9.48
N GLY A 140 -25.41 5.21 9.31
CA GLY A 140 -26.10 6.02 8.31
C GLY A 140 -25.55 7.43 8.16
N LEU A 141 -26.14 8.16 7.22
CA LEU A 141 -25.84 9.55 6.91
C LEU A 141 -27.15 10.31 6.66
N ALA A 142 -27.29 11.48 7.27
CA ALA A 142 -28.40 12.42 7.02
C ALA A 142 -27.81 13.84 6.88
N GLY A 143 -27.65 14.31 5.64
CA GLY A 143 -26.91 15.54 5.33
C GLY A 143 -25.46 15.42 5.75
N SER A 144 -25.02 16.26 6.69
CA SER A 144 -23.67 16.20 7.32
C SER A 144 -23.68 15.52 8.69
N THR A 145 -24.81 14.92 9.09
CA THR A 145 -24.93 14.22 10.38
C THR A 145 -24.77 12.73 10.13
N ILE A 146 -23.69 12.15 10.66
CA ILE A 146 -23.53 10.71 10.69
C ILE A 146 -24.40 10.11 11.78
N GLN A 147 -25.06 9.00 11.47
CA GLN A 147 -25.79 8.19 12.44
C GLN A 147 -24.84 7.12 12.97
N THR A 148 -24.81 6.95 14.28
CA THR A 148 -23.99 5.91 14.92
C THR A 148 -24.84 5.08 15.87
N ASP A 149 -24.34 3.92 16.28
CA ASP A 149 -24.95 3.07 17.32
C ASP A 149 -24.97 3.74 18.71
N ARG A 150 -24.33 4.92 18.84
CA ARG A 150 -24.32 5.75 20.06
C ARG A 150 -25.02 7.09 19.90
N GLY A 151 -25.80 7.25 18.84
CA GLY A 151 -26.54 8.48 18.52
C GLY A 151 -25.93 9.29 17.37
N PRO A 152 -26.62 10.36 16.95
CA PRO A 152 -26.21 11.19 15.84
C PRO A 152 -25.02 12.09 16.21
N MET A 153 -24.15 12.35 15.22
CA MET A 153 -23.00 13.24 15.32
C MET A 153 -22.98 14.20 14.15
N GLY A 154 -23.21 15.49 14.41
CA GLY A 154 -23.13 16.53 13.40
C GLY A 154 -21.71 17.05 13.24
N ALA A 155 -21.33 17.41 12.00
CA ALA A 155 -20.05 18.02 11.67
C ALA A 155 -20.25 19.08 10.58
N ASP A 156 -19.28 20.00 10.44
CA ASP A 156 -19.22 20.90 9.29
C ASP A 156 -18.74 20.15 8.04
N LEU A 157 -17.84 19.18 8.24
CA LEU A 157 -17.35 18.28 7.22
C LEU A 157 -17.15 16.88 7.78
N VAL A 158 -17.51 15.85 7.02
CA VAL A 158 -17.25 14.43 7.29
C VAL A 158 -16.18 13.92 6.32
N ILE A 159 -15.16 13.28 6.85
CA ILE A 159 -14.12 12.62 6.05
C ILE A 159 -14.36 11.12 6.11
N ASP A 160 -14.65 10.52 4.96
CA ASP A 160 -14.77 9.08 4.83
C ASP A 160 -13.39 8.45 4.62
N ALA A 161 -12.81 7.96 5.70
CA ALA A 161 -11.57 7.19 5.74
C ALA A 161 -11.82 5.73 6.16
N ALA A 162 -13.08 5.24 6.05
CA ALA A 162 -13.47 3.91 6.48
C ALA A 162 -13.01 2.80 5.53
N GLY A 163 -12.23 3.15 4.49
CA GLY A 163 -11.59 2.21 3.58
C GLY A 163 -12.54 1.60 2.56
N ARG A 164 -12.09 0.55 1.88
CA ARG A 164 -12.80 -0.10 0.77
C ARG A 164 -14.25 -0.48 1.13
N ARG A 165 -14.51 -0.86 2.37
CA ARG A 165 -15.82 -1.28 2.88
C ARG A 165 -16.54 -0.17 3.63
N SER A 166 -16.27 1.10 3.31
CA SER A 166 -16.97 2.22 3.93
C SER A 166 -18.49 2.04 3.88
N PRO A 167 -19.22 2.28 4.96
CA PRO A 167 -20.67 2.28 4.92
C PRO A 167 -21.22 3.51 4.20
N LEU A 168 -20.42 4.59 4.05
CA LEU A 168 -20.87 5.88 3.53
C LEU A 168 -21.01 5.91 2.00
N TRP A 169 -20.30 5.02 1.27
CA TRP A 169 -20.31 5.02 -0.19
C TRP A 169 -21.74 4.98 -0.81
N LYS A 170 -22.71 4.39 -0.11
CA LYS A 170 -24.11 4.29 -0.54
C LYS A 170 -24.78 5.64 -0.70
N TRP A 171 -24.30 6.67 -0.01
CA TRP A 171 -24.87 8.02 -0.03
C TRP A 171 -23.94 9.04 -0.70
N THR A 172 -22.71 8.68 -0.97
CA THR A 172 -21.67 9.61 -1.42
C THR A 172 -21.07 9.28 -2.78
N THR A 173 -21.44 8.12 -3.37
CA THR A 173 -20.85 7.63 -4.61
C THR A 173 -21.90 7.57 -5.70
N ALA A 174 -21.62 8.20 -6.85
CA ALA A 174 -22.46 8.11 -8.04
C ALA A 174 -22.21 6.81 -8.78
N ASP A 175 -20.91 6.47 -8.94
CA ASP A 175 -20.46 5.34 -9.73
C ASP A 175 -19.19 4.76 -9.14
N ALA A 176 -19.00 3.45 -9.29
CA ALA A 176 -17.83 2.73 -8.83
C ALA A 176 -17.31 1.82 -9.95
N ASN A 177 -16.08 2.10 -10.38
CA ASN A 177 -15.35 1.19 -11.24
C ASN A 177 -14.71 0.11 -10.37
N VAL A 178 -14.99 -1.15 -10.64
CA VAL A 178 -14.50 -2.31 -9.88
C VAL A 178 -13.87 -3.30 -10.84
N ASP A 179 -12.67 -3.76 -10.52
CA ASP A 179 -11.94 -4.80 -11.25
C ASP A 179 -11.31 -5.80 -10.28
N GLU A 180 -11.45 -7.09 -10.56
CA GLU A 180 -10.92 -8.14 -9.70
C GLU A 180 -9.40 -8.24 -9.85
N CYS A 181 -8.66 -8.29 -8.72
CA CYS A 181 -7.21 -8.45 -8.75
C CYS A 181 -6.76 -9.85 -9.17
N GLY A 182 -7.66 -10.84 -9.16
CA GLY A 182 -7.41 -12.19 -9.64
C GLY A 182 -6.41 -13.00 -8.83
N MET A 183 -6.04 -12.58 -7.63
CA MET A 183 -5.05 -13.27 -6.81
C MET A 183 -5.44 -13.36 -5.33
N VAL A 184 -4.82 -14.35 -4.67
CA VAL A 184 -4.87 -14.57 -3.23
C VAL A 184 -3.45 -14.54 -2.69
N TYR A 185 -3.25 -13.93 -1.54
CA TYR A 185 -1.96 -13.91 -0.84
C TYR A 185 -1.98 -14.85 0.36
N TYR A 186 -0.85 -15.55 0.54
CA TYR A 186 -0.50 -16.27 1.76
C TYR A 186 0.80 -15.70 2.30
N SER A 187 0.78 -15.21 3.53
CA SER A 187 1.92 -14.54 4.16
C SER A 187 2.23 -15.16 5.50
N ARG A 188 3.51 -15.31 5.83
CA ARG A 188 3.95 -15.74 7.15
C ARG A 188 5.05 -14.81 7.64
N TYR A 189 5.00 -14.45 8.92
CA TYR A 189 6.02 -13.66 9.57
C TYR A 189 7.08 -14.52 10.26
N PHE A 190 8.30 -14.02 10.16
CA PHE A 190 9.49 -14.61 10.78
C PHE A 190 10.23 -13.53 11.57
N ARG A 191 10.97 -13.96 12.59
CA ARG A 191 11.87 -13.12 13.38
C ARG A 191 13.27 -13.70 13.33
N LEU A 192 14.28 -12.84 13.23
CA LEU A 192 15.67 -13.23 13.37
C LEU A 192 15.91 -13.79 14.78
N ARG A 193 16.63 -14.92 14.85
CA ARG A 193 17.14 -15.46 16.10
C ARG A 193 18.25 -14.57 16.63
N SER A 194 18.50 -14.61 17.94
CA SER A 194 19.60 -13.87 18.56
C SER A 194 20.94 -14.19 17.89
N GLY A 195 21.65 -13.14 17.47
CA GLY A 195 22.94 -13.26 16.76
C GLY A 195 22.85 -13.56 15.26
N ALA A 196 21.65 -13.82 14.71
CA ALA A 196 21.47 -13.98 13.27
C ALA A 196 21.38 -12.62 12.56
N ALA A 197 21.79 -12.57 11.30
CA ALA A 197 21.69 -11.41 10.43
C ALA A 197 20.71 -11.69 9.27
N LEU A 198 20.14 -10.63 8.69
CA LEU A 198 19.34 -10.75 7.47
C LEU A 198 20.17 -11.31 6.33
N PRO A 199 19.63 -12.23 5.54
CA PRO A 199 20.32 -12.74 4.35
C PRO A 199 20.69 -11.60 3.41
N GLN A 200 21.89 -11.69 2.82
CA GLN A 200 22.41 -10.72 1.87
C GLN A 200 22.24 -11.22 0.43
N GLY A 201 21.99 -10.32 -0.51
CA GLY A 201 21.84 -10.66 -1.91
C GLY A 201 21.57 -9.46 -2.81
N PRO A 202 21.46 -9.69 -4.14
CA PRO A 202 21.32 -8.65 -5.14
C PRO A 202 19.88 -8.16 -5.30
N TRP A 203 19.13 -8.01 -4.21
CA TRP A 203 17.75 -7.53 -4.21
C TRP A 203 17.65 -6.15 -3.57
N LEU A 204 16.63 -5.37 -3.97
CA LEU A 204 16.40 -4.03 -3.43
C LEU A 204 16.12 -4.07 -1.93
N TRP A 205 15.05 -4.73 -1.48
CA TRP A 205 14.67 -4.82 -0.05
C TRP A 205 14.38 -6.24 0.42
N GLY A 206 14.61 -7.22 -0.43
CA GLY A 206 14.38 -8.64 -0.23
C GLY A 206 14.13 -9.32 -1.57
N PRO A 207 14.24 -10.65 -1.64
CA PRO A 207 13.97 -11.37 -2.87
C PRO A 207 12.53 -11.20 -3.33
N ARG A 208 12.37 -11.05 -4.63
CA ARG A 208 11.11 -11.09 -5.36
C ARG A 208 11.25 -12.05 -6.53
N ALA A 209 10.29 -12.93 -6.70
CA ALA A 209 10.23 -13.86 -7.81
C ALA A 209 8.86 -13.80 -8.49
N GLU A 210 8.86 -13.48 -9.78
CA GLU A 210 7.70 -13.62 -10.68
C GLU A 210 7.81 -14.99 -11.36
N LEU A 211 7.08 -15.96 -10.83
CA LEU A 211 7.03 -17.31 -11.40
C LEU A 211 5.92 -17.38 -12.44
N PRO A 212 5.99 -18.32 -13.41
CA PRO A 212 4.93 -18.52 -14.41
C PRO A 212 3.56 -18.86 -13.82
N PHE A 213 3.48 -19.13 -12.51
CA PHE A 213 2.28 -19.58 -11.81
C PHE A 213 2.06 -18.90 -10.45
N ALA A 214 2.98 -18.09 -9.97
CA ALA A 214 2.90 -17.42 -8.67
C ALA A 214 3.84 -16.22 -8.58
N LEU A 215 3.57 -15.36 -7.63
CA LEU A 215 4.47 -14.30 -7.15
C LEU A 215 5.01 -14.73 -5.78
N ALA A 216 6.30 -14.55 -5.53
CA ALA A 216 6.87 -14.65 -4.20
C ALA A 216 7.63 -13.37 -3.85
N ILE A 217 7.52 -12.90 -2.60
CA ILE A 217 8.18 -11.67 -2.15
C ILE A 217 8.50 -11.73 -0.66
N VAL A 218 9.67 -11.20 -0.28
CA VAL A 218 10.03 -10.92 1.10
C VAL A 218 9.77 -9.44 1.39
N HIS A 219 9.13 -9.15 2.52
CA HIS A 219 8.97 -7.79 3.05
C HIS A 219 9.69 -7.67 4.38
N LEU A 220 10.55 -6.68 4.50
CA LEU A 220 11.15 -6.30 5.77
C LEU A 220 10.08 -5.69 6.68
N ALA A 221 10.32 -5.74 7.99
CA ALA A 221 9.53 -5.08 9.01
C ALA A 221 10.41 -4.60 10.16
N ASP A 222 9.79 -4.12 11.23
CA ASP A 222 10.49 -3.62 12.42
C ASP A 222 11.16 -4.74 13.23
N ARG A 223 12.24 -4.40 13.95
CA ARG A 223 12.86 -5.23 15.00
C ARG A 223 13.29 -6.64 14.55
N GLY A 224 13.92 -6.74 13.39
CA GLY A 224 14.38 -8.03 12.85
C GLY A 224 13.26 -8.96 12.41
N VAL A 225 12.05 -8.45 12.27
CA VAL A 225 10.92 -9.18 11.69
C VAL A 225 10.92 -8.98 10.17
N HIS A 226 10.55 -10.01 9.46
CA HIS A 226 10.24 -9.97 8.04
C HIS A 226 9.08 -10.92 7.74
N SER A 227 8.53 -10.83 6.55
CA SER A 227 7.52 -11.77 6.08
C SER A 227 7.85 -12.29 4.71
N ILE A 228 7.44 -13.52 4.43
CA ILE A 228 7.41 -14.11 3.10
C ILE A 228 5.96 -14.16 2.67
N THR A 229 5.70 -13.77 1.44
CA THR A 229 4.35 -13.74 0.85
C THR A 229 4.37 -14.45 -0.49
N PHE A 230 3.45 -15.40 -0.67
CA PHE A 230 3.12 -15.97 -1.98
C PHE A 230 1.80 -15.37 -2.47
N GLY A 231 1.80 -14.83 -3.69
CA GLY A 231 0.60 -14.44 -4.42
C GLY A 231 0.30 -15.49 -5.48
N ILE A 232 -0.88 -16.09 -5.45
CA ILE A 232 -1.29 -17.11 -6.39
C ILE A 232 -2.56 -16.72 -7.13
N PRO A 233 -2.79 -17.23 -8.36
CA PRO A 233 -4.04 -16.95 -9.06
C PRO A 233 -5.24 -17.57 -8.32
N THR A 234 -6.37 -16.86 -8.33
CA THR A 234 -7.61 -17.33 -7.67
C THR A 234 -8.17 -18.61 -8.29
N PHE A 235 -7.87 -18.85 -9.59
CA PHE A 235 -8.31 -20.04 -10.31
C PHE A 235 -7.46 -21.29 -10.03
N ASP A 236 -6.27 -21.15 -9.42
CA ASP A 236 -5.41 -22.31 -9.11
C ASP A 236 -5.76 -22.90 -7.74
N ALA A 237 -6.54 -23.99 -7.76
CA ALA A 237 -7.01 -24.64 -6.54
C ALA A 237 -5.91 -25.42 -5.81
N GLU A 238 -4.92 -25.97 -6.54
CA GLU A 238 -3.85 -26.80 -5.96
C GLU A 238 -2.88 -25.95 -5.14
N LEU A 239 -2.52 -24.75 -5.64
CA LEU A 239 -1.64 -23.82 -4.91
C LEU A 239 -2.25 -23.28 -3.61
N LYS A 240 -3.57 -23.42 -3.39
CA LYS A 240 -4.21 -23.04 -2.12
C LYS A 240 -3.73 -23.86 -0.92
N ILE A 241 -3.01 -24.95 -1.13
CA ILE A 241 -2.32 -25.71 -0.08
C ILE A 241 -1.26 -24.85 0.64
N LEU A 242 -0.76 -23.77 0.03
CA LEU A 242 0.15 -22.80 0.65
C LEU A 242 -0.40 -22.15 1.93
N ARG A 243 -1.70 -22.29 2.22
CA ARG A 243 -2.29 -21.91 3.52
C ARG A 243 -1.79 -22.77 4.69
N GLU A 244 -1.26 -23.96 4.39
CA GLU A 244 -0.76 -24.91 5.37
C GLU A 244 0.72 -24.63 5.65
N GLU A 245 1.10 -24.59 6.93
CA GLU A 245 2.45 -24.21 7.36
C GLU A 245 3.55 -25.10 6.76
N ARG A 246 3.28 -26.42 6.65
CA ARG A 246 4.23 -27.37 6.07
C ARG A 246 4.48 -27.07 4.59
N ALA A 247 3.41 -26.89 3.82
CA ALA A 247 3.49 -26.57 2.41
C ALA A 247 4.16 -25.19 2.18
N PHE A 248 3.82 -24.20 3.01
CA PHE A 248 4.45 -22.89 2.96
C PHE A 248 5.97 -22.96 3.21
N ALA A 249 6.40 -23.71 4.22
CA ALA A 249 7.83 -23.90 4.51
C ALA A 249 8.56 -24.64 3.36
N ALA A 250 7.94 -25.68 2.80
CA ALA A 250 8.48 -26.40 1.63
C ALA A 250 8.63 -25.49 0.41
N ALA A 251 7.62 -24.63 0.15
CA ALA A 251 7.67 -23.62 -0.90
C ALA A 251 8.84 -22.64 -0.74
N CYS A 252 9.05 -22.15 0.48
CA CYS A 252 10.19 -21.27 0.78
C CYS A 252 11.53 -21.98 0.50
N ALA A 253 11.68 -23.22 0.94
CA ALA A 253 12.92 -24.00 0.78
C ALA A 253 13.22 -24.32 -0.70
N THR A 254 12.21 -24.44 -1.55
CA THR A 254 12.35 -24.75 -2.98
C THR A 254 12.89 -23.59 -3.80
N LEU A 255 12.74 -22.37 -3.32
CA LEU A 255 13.19 -21.15 -4.00
C LEU A 255 14.54 -20.70 -3.40
N PRO A 256 15.69 -20.83 -4.11
CA PRO A 256 17.02 -20.57 -3.54
C PRO A 256 17.19 -19.17 -2.91
N ALA A 257 16.56 -18.15 -3.50
CA ALA A 257 16.61 -16.79 -2.97
C ALA A 257 15.78 -16.62 -1.68
N PHE A 258 14.79 -17.48 -1.43
CA PHE A 258 13.89 -17.40 -0.27
C PHE A 258 14.28 -18.37 0.85
N ALA A 259 14.94 -19.48 0.53
CA ALA A 259 15.33 -20.48 1.52
C ALA A 259 16.06 -19.90 2.74
N PRO A 260 17.05 -18.99 2.60
CA PRO A 260 17.73 -18.41 3.76
C PRO A 260 16.81 -17.56 4.66
N TRP A 261 15.70 -17.02 4.12
CA TRP A 261 14.74 -16.19 4.84
C TRP A 261 13.73 -17.01 5.67
N ALA A 262 13.69 -18.32 5.46
CA ALA A 262 12.86 -19.26 6.21
C ALA A 262 13.68 -20.35 6.90
N ASP A 263 15.01 -20.28 6.89
CA ASP A 263 15.90 -21.27 7.50
C ASP A 263 15.73 -21.25 9.04
N PRO A 264 15.30 -22.37 9.66
CA PRO A 264 15.12 -22.47 11.10
C PRO A 264 16.39 -22.20 11.92
N ALA A 265 17.59 -22.32 11.31
CA ALA A 265 18.84 -21.96 11.97
C ALA A 265 18.97 -20.46 12.24
N GLY A 266 18.49 -19.62 11.31
CA GLY A 266 18.58 -18.16 11.37
C GLY A 266 17.32 -17.44 11.82
N VAL A 267 16.14 -18.04 11.61
CA VAL A 267 14.87 -17.40 11.88
C VAL A 267 13.88 -18.32 12.60
N GLU A 268 12.87 -17.73 13.21
CA GLU A 268 11.74 -18.46 13.78
C GLU A 268 10.41 -17.90 13.22
N PRO A 269 9.43 -18.75 12.87
CA PRO A 269 8.11 -18.28 12.52
C PRO A 269 7.41 -17.70 13.76
N ILE A 270 6.75 -16.55 13.60
CA ILE A 270 6.05 -15.85 14.68
C ILE A 270 4.57 -15.61 14.36
N SER A 271 4.07 -16.22 13.30
CA SER A 271 2.63 -16.24 12.95
C SER A 271 2.26 -17.56 12.28
N ASP A 272 0.96 -17.87 12.28
CA ASP A 272 0.35 -18.79 11.33
C ASP A 272 0.52 -18.25 9.90
N VAL A 273 0.12 -19.02 8.89
CA VAL A 273 -0.02 -18.53 7.53
C VAL A 273 -1.30 -17.69 7.41
N LEU A 274 -1.12 -16.42 7.14
CA LEU A 274 -2.20 -15.44 7.00
C LEU A 274 -2.67 -15.37 5.56
N ALA A 275 -3.97 -15.48 5.32
CA ALA A 275 -4.57 -15.41 3.99
C ALA A 275 -5.25 -14.07 3.73
N MET A 276 -5.11 -13.54 2.50
CA MET A 276 -5.84 -12.37 2.02
C MET A 276 -6.37 -12.63 0.61
N GLY A 277 -7.69 -12.64 0.47
CA GLY A 277 -8.38 -12.84 -0.81
C GLY A 277 -9.54 -11.85 -1.01
N GLY A 278 -10.27 -12.01 -2.11
CA GLY A 278 -11.37 -11.10 -2.47
C GLY A 278 -10.88 -9.67 -2.70
N LEU A 279 -9.72 -9.53 -3.33
CA LEU A 279 -9.09 -8.25 -3.62
C LEU A 279 -9.66 -7.67 -4.92
N GLN A 280 -9.98 -6.40 -4.89
CA GLN A 280 -10.54 -5.65 -5.99
C GLN A 280 -9.83 -4.30 -6.10
N ASN A 281 -9.54 -3.86 -7.30
CA ASN A 281 -9.23 -2.46 -7.59
C ASN A 281 -10.56 -1.69 -7.67
N VAL A 282 -10.71 -0.65 -6.88
CA VAL A 282 -11.97 0.12 -6.81
C VAL A 282 -11.67 1.61 -6.94
N LEU A 283 -12.38 2.29 -7.84
CA LEU A 283 -12.35 3.75 -7.98
C LEU A 283 -13.78 4.27 -7.90
N ARG A 284 -14.06 5.21 -6.98
CA ARG A 284 -15.39 5.76 -6.75
C ARG A 284 -15.45 7.23 -7.10
N SER A 285 -16.43 7.62 -7.92
CA SER A 285 -16.74 9.03 -8.13
C SER A 285 -17.72 9.52 -7.08
N PHE A 286 -17.38 10.60 -6.41
CA PHE A 286 -18.28 11.32 -5.49
C PHE A 286 -18.88 12.59 -6.14
N LEU A 287 -18.63 12.80 -7.43
CA LEU A 287 -19.31 13.80 -8.24
C LEU A 287 -20.29 13.12 -9.21
N GLN A 288 -21.44 13.75 -9.42
CA GLN A 288 -22.40 13.43 -10.45
C GLN A 288 -22.71 14.71 -11.25
N ASP A 289 -22.59 14.64 -12.56
CA ASP A 289 -22.77 15.81 -13.46
C ASP A 289 -21.97 17.05 -13.02
N GLY A 290 -20.73 16.82 -12.56
CA GLY A 290 -19.82 17.86 -12.10
C GLY A 290 -20.18 18.47 -10.73
N ARG A 291 -21.11 17.87 -9.98
CA ARG A 291 -21.54 18.35 -8.66
C ARG A 291 -21.33 17.28 -7.59
N PRO A 292 -20.89 17.67 -6.38
CA PRO A 292 -20.78 16.73 -5.27
C PRO A 292 -22.16 16.15 -4.89
N ILE A 293 -22.24 14.82 -4.76
CA ILE A 293 -23.46 14.12 -4.33
C ILE A 293 -23.78 14.48 -2.88
N ALA A 294 -22.77 14.50 -2.04
CA ALA A 294 -22.85 14.90 -0.63
C ALA A 294 -21.70 15.87 -0.33
N PRO A 295 -21.90 17.18 -0.55
CA PRO A 295 -20.81 18.18 -0.49
C PRO A 295 -20.02 18.19 0.83
N ARG A 296 -20.67 17.77 1.91
CA ARG A 296 -20.07 17.73 3.25
C ARG A 296 -19.41 16.39 3.59
N VAL A 297 -19.29 15.47 2.64
CA VAL A 297 -18.66 14.17 2.86
C VAL A 297 -17.59 13.92 1.81
N ILE A 298 -16.34 13.87 2.24
CA ILE A 298 -15.16 13.73 1.36
C ILE A 298 -14.53 12.36 1.57
N PRO A 299 -14.53 11.48 0.55
CA PRO A 299 -13.83 10.19 0.63
C PRO A 299 -12.33 10.36 0.42
N ILE A 300 -11.52 9.67 1.24
CA ILE A 300 -10.05 9.65 1.14
C ILE A 300 -9.51 8.22 1.20
N GLY A 301 -8.30 8.01 0.69
CA GLY A 301 -7.65 6.69 0.70
C GLY A 301 -8.50 5.62 0.01
N ASP A 302 -8.59 4.44 0.60
CA ASP A 302 -9.34 3.30 0.03
C ASP A 302 -10.86 3.52 -0.09
N ALA A 303 -11.41 4.54 0.55
CA ALA A 303 -12.81 4.93 0.34
C ALA A 303 -13.02 5.59 -1.02
N LEU A 304 -12.00 6.27 -1.57
CA LEU A 304 -11.98 6.87 -2.90
C LEU A 304 -11.36 5.92 -3.95
N CYS A 305 -10.13 5.49 -3.69
CA CYS A 305 -9.32 4.68 -4.61
C CYS A 305 -8.61 3.56 -3.83
N HIS A 306 -9.01 2.32 -4.09
CA HIS A 306 -8.37 1.12 -3.56
C HIS A 306 -7.69 0.36 -4.70
N THR A 307 -6.43 0.00 -4.51
CA THR A 307 -5.64 -0.76 -5.47
C THR A 307 -5.10 -2.04 -4.85
N ASN A 308 -4.71 -3.00 -5.69
CA ASN A 308 -4.09 -4.24 -5.25
C ASN A 308 -2.91 -3.97 -4.30
N ALA A 309 -2.90 -4.68 -3.17
CA ALA A 309 -1.86 -4.57 -2.14
C ALA A 309 -0.43 -4.87 -2.66
N ALA A 310 -0.29 -5.63 -3.77
CA ALA A 310 0.99 -5.93 -4.41
C ALA A 310 1.81 -4.69 -4.76
N TYR A 311 1.16 -3.54 -4.94
CA TYR A 311 1.83 -2.29 -5.35
C TYR A 311 2.23 -1.42 -4.15
N GLY A 312 1.68 -1.65 -2.96
CA GLY A 312 2.00 -0.91 -1.73
C GLY A 312 1.53 0.54 -1.70
N TRP A 313 0.67 0.98 -2.63
CA TRP A 313 0.33 2.40 -2.80
C TRP A 313 -0.69 2.95 -1.81
N GLY A 314 -1.58 2.11 -1.29
CA GLY A 314 -2.81 2.52 -0.60
C GLY A 314 -2.60 3.52 0.54
N VAL A 315 -1.62 3.30 1.42
CA VAL A 315 -1.35 4.21 2.55
C VAL A 315 -0.81 5.56 2.07
N SER A 316 0.15 5.53 1.14
CA SER A 316 0.78 6.75 0.63
C SER A 316 -0.17 7.60 -0.20
N LEU A 317 -1.05 6.99 -1.02
CA LEU A 317 -2.16 7.67 -1.68
C LEU A 317 -3.13 8.28 -0.65
N GLY A 318 -3.46 7.54 0.41
CA GLY A 318 -4.30 8.04 1.48
C GLY A 318 -3.71 9.27 2.17
N PHE A 319 -2.41 9.31 2.39
CA PHE A 319 -1.71 10.46 2.97
C PHE A 319 -1.67 11.65 2.01
N ASP A 320 -1.50 11.38 0.72
CA ASP A 320 -1.57 12.42 -0.31
C ASP A 320 -2.97 13.03 -0.39
N HIS A 321 -4.02 12.21 -0.38
CA HIS A 321 -5.41 12.66 -0.31
C HIS A 321 -5.68 13.52 0.94
N ALA A 322 -5.23 13.08 2.12
CA ALA A 322 -5.40 13.83 3.37
C ALA A 322 -4.69 15.19 3.32
N SER A 323 -3.46 15.20 2.80
CA SER A 323 -2.67 16.44 2.66
C SER A 323 -3.28 17.40 1.62
N ALA A 324 -3.79 16.87 0.52
CA ALA A 324 -4.48 17.64 -0.51
C ALA A 324 -5.76 18.29 0.05
N LEU A 325 -6.56 17.53 0.80
CA LEU A 325 -7.76 18.04 1.47
C LEU A 325 -7.42 19.13 2.47
N ALA A 326 -6.43 18.93 3.33
CA ALA A 326 -5.99 19.91 4.29
C ALA A 326 -5.54 21.23 3.62
N THR A 327 -4.84 21.15 2.48
CA THR A 327 -4.46 22.33 1.69
C THR A 327 -5.70 23.07 1.16
N VAL A 328 -6.66 22.36 0.59
CA VAL A 328 -7.89 22.97 0.04
C VAL A 328 -8.71 23.65 1.15
N MET A 329 -8.76 23.06 2.35
CA MET A 329 -9.48 23.63 3.50
C MET A 329 -8.82 24.89 4.09
N GLN A 330 -7.59 25.22 3.69
CA GLN A 330 -6.98 26.52 4.02
C GLN A 330 -7.48 27.65 3.12
N ASP A 331 -7.95 27.32 1.91
CA ASP A 331 -8.35 28.30 0.90
C ASP A 331 -9.85 28.66 0.97
N THR A 332 -10.70 27.76 1.50
CA THR A 332 -12.16 27.95 1.51
C THR A 332 -12.84 27.13 2.63
N ASP A 333 -13.96 27.70 3.14
CA ASP A 333 -14.85 27.04 4.11
C ASP A 333 -16.15 26.51 3.46
N ASP A 334 -16.40 26.82 2.18
CA ASP A 334 -17.58 26.32 1.46
C ASP A 334 -17.43 24.83 1.10
N PRO A 335 -18.31 23.95 1.60
CA PRO A 335 -18.21 22.51 1.37
C PRO A 335 -18.25 22.10 -0.10
N ASN A 336 -19.01 22.83 -0.96
CA ASN A 336 -19.03 22.55 -2.39
C ASN A 336 -17.69 22.90 -3.05
N ALA A 337 -17.14 24.08 -2.72
CA ALA A 337 -15.83 24.50 -3.20
C ALA A 337 -14.72 23.55 -2.73
N ILE A 338 -14.76 23.12 -1.46
CA ILE A 338 -13.83 22.10 -0.92
C ILE A 338 -13.91 20.81 -1.74
N ALA A 339 -15.12 20.26 -1.93
CA ALA A 339 -15.31 19.00 -2.64
C ALA A 339 -14.82 19.07 -4.09
N LEU A 340 -15.12 20.15 -4.80
CA LEU A 340 -14.70 20.34 -6.20
C LEU A 340 -13.18 20.55 -6.33
N ALA A 341 -12.60 21.41 -5.50
CA ALA A 341 -11.15 21.66 -5.52
C ALA A 341 -10.35 20.42 -5.10
N TYR A 342 -10.82 19.69 -4.10
CA TYR A 342 -10.21 18.43 -3.69
C TYR A 342 -10.30 17.40 -4.83
N HIS A 343 -11.47 17.23 -5.45
CA HIS A 343 -11.63 16.30 -6.58
C HIS A 343 -10.67 16.67 -7.72
N ALA A 344 -10.65 17.93 -8.15
CA ALA A 344 -9.76 18.37 -9.22
C ALA A 344 -8.28 18.05 -8.94
N ARG A 345 -7.87 18.09 -7.66
CA ARG A 345 -6.48 17.85 -7.25
C ARG A 345 -6.14 16.36 -7.18
N VAL A 346 -7.04 15.49 -6.71
CA VAL A 346 -6.69 14.07 -6.43
C VAL A 346 -7.17 13.10 -7.49
N TRP A 347 -8.26 13.41 -8.19
CA TRP A 347 -8.91 12.48 -9.12
C TRP A 347 -8.02 12.04 -10.30
N PRO A 348 -7.26 12.93 -10.97
CA PRO A 348 -6.42 12.51 -12.09
C PRO A 348 -5.43 11.42 -11.72
N GLU A 349 -4.70 11.60 -10.61
CA GLU A 349 -3.72 10.61 -10.14
C GLU A 349 -4.39 9.35 -9.59
N ALA A 350 -5.47 9.48 -8.82
CA ALA A 350 -6.21 8.33 -8.32
C ALA A 350 -6.72 7.44 -9.46
N LYS A 351 -7.27 8.06 -10.53
CA LYS A 351 -7.70 7.34 -11.72
C LYS A 351 -6.55 6.67 -12.46
N ALA A 352 -5.45 7.39 -12.69
CA ALA A 352 -4.29 6.85 -13.37
C ALA A 352 -3.66 5.67 -12.60
N ARG A 353 -3.60 5.74 -11.26
CA ARG A 353 -3.13 4.62 -10.41
C ARG A 353 -4.07 3.43 -10.43
N TRP A 354 -5.38 3.67 -10.40
CA TRP A 354 -6.37 2.60 -10.53
C TRP A 354 -6.24 1.87 -11.87
N GLU A 355 -6.14 2.63 -12.98
CA GLU A 355 -5.95 2.08 -14.33
C GLU A 355 -4.65 1.28 -14.41
N LEU A 356 -3.55 1.82 -13.90
CA LEU A 356 -2.25 1.13 -13.87
C LEU A 356 -2.32 -0.17 -13.07
N ALA A 357 -2.96 -0.16 -11.90
CA ALA A 357 -3.14 -1.37 -11.07
C ALA A 357 -3.96 -2.43 -11.81
N MET A 358 -5.10 -2.05 -12.38
CA MET A 358 -5.96 -2.93 -13.17
C MET A 358 -5.20 -3.57 -14.34
N GLN A 359 -4.45 -2.78 -15.08
CA GLN A 359 -3.69 -3.25 -16.24
C GLN A 359 -2.58 -4.22 -15.84
N GLN A 360 -1.85 -3.93 -14.76
CA GLN A 360 -0.81 -4.82 -14.24
C GLN A 360 -1.38 -6.14 -13.71
N ASP A 361 -2.54 -6.10 -13.04
CA ASP A 361 -3.21 -7.32 -12.56
C ASP A 361 -3.69 -8.18 -13.73
N ARG A 362 -4.32 -7.59 -14.74
CA ARG A 362 -4.75 -8.30 -15.96
C ARG A 362 -3.57 -8.90 -16.72
N ALA A 363 -2.46 -8.16 -16.85
CA ALA A 363 -1.24 -8.66 -17.48
C ALA A 363 -0.66 -9.87 -16.73
N ARG A 364 -0.68 -9.83 -15.38
CA ARG A 364 -0.23 -10.95 -14.52
C ARG A 364 -1.14 -12.17 -14.66
N ILE A 365 -2.46 -11.98 -14.66
CA ILE A 365 -3.42 -13.07 -14.86
C ILE A 365 -3.19 -13.75 -16.21
N ARG A 366 -3.08 -12.99 -17.30
CA ARG A 366 -2.75 -13.53 -18.63
C ARG A 366 -1.44 -14.32 -18.62
N HIS A 367 -0.40 -13.79 -17.99
CA HIS A 367 0.88 -14.48 -17.86
C HIS A 367 0.72 -15.84 -17.16
N TRP A 368 -0.04 -15.89 -16.07
CA TRP A 368 -0.30 -17.12 -15.32
C TRP A 368 -1.20 -18.12 -16.07
N GLN A 369 -2.01 -17.64 -17.02
CA GLN A 369 -2.81 -18.47 -17.93
C GLN A 369 -2.03 -18.96 -19.16
N GLY A 370 -0.77 -18.51 -19.31
CA GLY A 370 0.04 -18.81 -20.49
C GLY A 370 -0.41 -18.05 -21.75
N GLU A 371 -1.20 -16.99 -21.58
CA GLU A 371 -1.69 -16.16 -22.69
C GLU A 371 -0.64 -15.14 -23.15
N ALA A 372 -0.72 -14.78 -24.42
CA ALA A 372 0.11 -13.71 -24.97
C ALA A 372 -0.23 -12.35 -24.32
N PRO A 373 0.78 -11.46 -24.13
CA PRO A 373 0.55 -10.12 -23.67
C PRO A 373 -0.39 -9.33 -24.59
N ASP A 374 -1.24 -8.50 -23.98
CA ASP A 374 -2.08 -7.58 -24.74
C ASP A 374 -1.20 -6.47 -25.36
N SER A 375 -1.17 -6.42 -26.70
CA SER A 375 -0.41 -5.43 -27.45
C SER A 375 -1.11 -4.07 -27.57
N GLY A 376 -2.41 -4.03 -27.30
CA GLY A 376 -3.24 -2.81 -27.37
C GLY A 376 -3.12 -1.92 -26.11
N ASP A 377 -2.59 -2.44 -25.02
CA ASP A 377 -2.42 -1.70 -23.77
C ASP A 377 -1.09 -0.95 -23.75
N ALA A 378 -1.15 0.39 -23.87
CA ALA A 378 0.05 1.26 -23.92
C ALA A 378 0.85 1.20 -22.62
N ARG A 379 0.22 1.17 -21.43
CA ARG A 379 0.92 1.09 -20.15
C ARG A 379 1.53 -0.27 -19.90
N ALA A 380 0.81 -1.35 -20.20
CA ALA A 380 1.37 -2.69 -20.14
C ALA A 380 2.56 -2.86 -21.11
N THR A 381 2.48 -2.25 -22.28
CA THR A 381 3.59 -2.22 -23.23
C THR A 381 4.77 -1.42 -22.69
N ALA A 382 4.56 -0.22 -22.14
CA ALA A 382 5.60 0.57 -21.53
C ALA A 382 6.29 -0.18 -20.37
N MET A 383 5.54 -0.81 -19.48
CA MET A 383 6.10 -1.62 -18.40
C MET A 383 6.96 -2.77 -18.89
N ARG A 384 6.54 -3.46 -19.96
CA ARG A 384 7.37 -4.52 -20.57
C ARG A 384 8.68 -4.00 -21.15
N GLU A 385 8.67 -2.78 -21.70
CA GLU A 385 9.86 -2.14 -22.24
C GLU A 385 10.83 -1.63 -21.16
N VAL A 386 10.32 -1.03 -20.09
CA VAL A 386 11.17 -0.44 -19.05
C VAL A 386 11.68 -1.48 -18.04
N THR A 387 10.90 -2.50 -17.71
CA THR A 387 11.26 -3.47 -16.66
C THR A 387 12.61 -4.14 -16.87
N PRO A 388 12.96 -4.66 -18.06
CA PRO A 388 14.28 -5.26 -18.30
C PRO A 388 15.45 -4.29 -18.22
N ALA A 389 15.18 -2.98 -18.36
CA ALA A 389 16.20 -1.94 -18.36
C ALA A 389 16.44 -1.30 -16.98
N ILE A 390 15.60 -1.60 -15.99
CA ILE A 390 15.69 -0.97 -14.66
C ILE A 390 17.09 -1.11 -14.05
N MET A 391 17.68 -2.30 -14.10
CA MET A 391 19.01 -2.57 -13.55
C MET A 391 20.14 -2.38 -14.57
N LEU A 392 19.85 -1.81 -15.74
CA LEU A 392 20.84 -1.54 -16.81
C LEU A 392 21.12 -0.04 -16.99
N ASP A 393 20.22 0.83 -16.53
CA ASP A 393 20.33 2.27 -16.78
C ASP A 393 19.78 3.08 -15.61
N ALA A 394 20.60 3.97 -15.05
CA ALA A 394 20.25 4.80 -13.89
C ALA A 394 19.03 5.70 -14.14
N GLY A 395 18.86 6.23 -15.35
CA GLY A 395 17.68 7.06 -15.67
C GLY A 395 16.41 6.26 -15.74
N VAL A 396 16.45 5.03 -16.27
CA VAL A 396 15.30 4.11 -16.26
C VAL A 396 15.00 3.67 -14.83
N PHE A 397 16.01 3.30 -14.05
CA PHE A 397 15.84 2.96 -12.63
C PHE A 397 15.13 4.09 -11.88
N ARG A 398 15.65 5.32 -11.99
CA ARG A 398 15.09 6.50 -11.32
C ARG A 398 13.64 6.73 -11.70
N ALA A 399 13.32 6.77 -12.99
CA ALA A 399 11.96 7.01 -13.45
C ALA A 399 10.97 5.94 -12.97
N VAL A 400 11.35 4.66 -13.07
CA VAL A 400 10.48 3.56 -12.64
C VAL A 400 10.33 3.55 -11.12
N MET A 401 11.42 3.72 -10.37
CA MET A 401 11.33 3.74 -8.90
C MET A 401 10.54 4.95 -8.40
N ARG A 402 10.80 6.16 -8.89
CA ARG A 402 10.05 7.35 -8.48
C ARG A 402 8.56 7.21 -8.76
N CYS A 403 8.18 6.69 -9.94
CA CYS A 403 6.79 6.39 -10.25
C CYS A 403 6.20 5.33 -9.29
N SER A 404 6.90 4.22 -9.06
CA SER A 404 6.45 3.14 -8.16
C SER A 404 6.33 3.59 -6.71
N LEU A 405 7.13 4.56 -6.29
CA LEU A 405 7.16 5.14 -4.95
C LEU A 405 6.21 6.34 -4.78
N LEU A 406 5.40 6.66 -5.80
CA LEU A 406 4.44 7.78 -5.82
C LEU A 406 5.12 9.16 -5.74
N LEU A 407 6.39 9.28 -6.09
CA LEU A 407 7.10 10.55 -6.18
C LEU A 407 6.80 11.27 -7.50
N ASP A 408 6.60 10.50 -8.56
CA ASP A 408 6.21 10.98 -9.89
C ASP A 408 4.84 10.42 -10.31
N PRO A 409 4.11 11.09 -11.21
CA PRO A 409 2.80 10.65 -11.69
C PRO A 409 2.84 9.27 -12.37
N ALA A 410 1.70 8.55 -12.35
CA ALA A 410 1.59 7.25 -13.01
C ALA A 410 1.93 7.28 -14.50
N ASP A 411 1.60 8.37 -15.18
CA ASP A 411 1.83 8.54 -16.62
C ASP A 411 3.29 8.86 -16.99
N ALA A 412 4.17 9.13 -16.02
CA ALA A 412 5.61 9.33 -16.27
C ALA A 412 6.27 8.13 -16.99
N LEU A 413 5.72 6.92 -16.82
CA LEU A 413 6.21 5.72 -17.51
C LEU A 413 5.85 5.68 -19.01
N LEU A 414 4.98 6.55 -19.48
CA LEU A 414 4.59 6.65 -20.89
C LEU A 414 5.49 7.62 -21.68
N ASP A 415 6.46 8.27 -21.04
CA ASP A 415 7.37 9.20 -21.70
C ASP A 415 8.14 8.50 -22.84
N PRO A 416 8.00 8.96 -24.10
CA PRO A 416 8.71 8.38 -25.23
C PRO A 416 10.24 8.40 -25.08
N MET A 417 10.79 9.39 -24.38
CA MET A 417 12.23 9.50 -24.12
C MET A 417 12.70 8.40 -23.16
N LEU A 418 11.90 8.12 -22.12
CA LEU A 418 12.16 7.01 -21.22
C LEU A 418 12.13 5.66 -21.95
N LEU A 419 11.12 5.43 -22.80
CA LEU A 419 11.00 4.21 -23.58
C LEU A 419 12.18 4.04 -24.57
N ALA A 420 12.57 5.10 -25.26
CA ALA A 420 13.75 5.08 -26.15
C ALA A 420 15.03 4.76 -25.37
N ARG A 421 15.19 5.34 -24.18
CA ARG A 421 16.34 5.09 -23.28
C ARG A 421 16.37 3.64 -22.81
N ALA A 422 15.23 3.07 -22.43
CA ALA A 422 15.10 1.67 -22.02
C ALA A 422 15.52 0.72 -23.16
N ARG A 423 15.00 0.94 -24.38
CA ARG A 423 15.39 0.16 -25.57
C ARG A 423 16.88 0.25 -25.84
N ALA A 424 17.47 1.46 -25.77
CA ALA A 424 18.89 1.66 -25.96
C ALA A 424 19.74 0.94 -24.89
N ALA A 425 19.31 0.92 -23.63
CA ALA A 425 19.97 0.18 -22.55
C ALA A 425 19.96 -1.33 -22.81
N ILE A 426 18.81 -1.86 -23.21
CA ILE A 426 18.65 -3.31 -23.53
C ILE A 426 19.55 -3.69 -24.71
N ASN A 427 19.59 -2.88 -25.77
CA ASN A 427 20.40 -3.14 -26.94
C ASN A 427 21.92 -3.09 -26.69
N ARG A 428 22.37 -2.36 -25.66
CA ARG A 428 23.78 -2.32 -25.25
C ARG A 428 24.18 -3.45 -24.30
N ARG A 429 23.21 -4.23 -23.82
CA ARG A 429 23.47 -5.30 -22.87
C ARG A 429 24.29 -6.42 -23.49
N GLU A 430 25.38 -6.80 -22.85
CA GLU A 430 26.05 -8.06 -23.17
C GLU A 430 25.14 -9.26 -22.87
N PRO A 431 25.22 -10.33 -23.66
CA PRO A 431 24.45 -11.54 -23.38
C PRO A 431 24.75 -12.05 -21.95
N ILE A 432 23.76 -12.07 -21.10
CA ILE A 432 23.90 -12.70 -19.78
C ILE A 432 23.82 -14.21 -20.00
N PRO A 433 24.69 -15.00 -19.32
CA PRO A 433 24.51 -16.45 -19.27
C PRO A 433 23.08 -16.80 -18.88
N ALA A 434 22.49 -17.77 -19.55
CA ALA A 434 21.12 -18.18 -19.28
C ALA A 434 20.99 -18.48 -17.78
N ALA A 435 20.04 -17.80 -17.11
CA ALA A 435 19.71 -18.14 -15.75
C ALA A 435 19.28 -19.62 -15.68
N PRO A 436 19.54 -20.32 -14.57
CA PRO A 436 19.03 -21.66 -14.39
C PRO A 436 17.52 -21.67 -14.66
N ALA A 437 17.03 -22.74 -15.29
CA ALA A 437 15.62 -22.86 -15.64
C ALA A 437 14.76 -22.58 -14.38
N PRO A 438 13.74 -21.72 -14.50
CA PRO A 438 12.88 -21.43 -13.36
C PRO A 438 12.18 -22.71 -12.88
N THR A 439 11.94 -22.82 -11.58
CA THR A 439 11.14 -23.90 -10.99
C THR A 439 9.80 -23.99 -11.73
N THR A 440 9.48 -25.15 -12.29
CA THR A 440 8.19 -25.34 -12.95
C THR A 440 7.08 -25.50 -11.92
N ARG A 441 5.82 -25.27 -12.33
CA ARG A 441 4.66 -25.46 -11.45
C ARG A 441 4.60 -26.91 -10.92
N GLU A 442 4.88 -27.89 -11.75
CA GLU A 442 4.88 -29.33 -11.38
C GLU A 442 5.94 -29.63 -10.33
N GLN A 443 7.18 -29.14 -10.53
CA GLN A 443 8.27 -29.29 -9.56
C GLN A 443 7.91 -28.60 -8.22
N PHE A 444 7.29 -27.44 -8.29
CA PHE A 444 6.87 -26.70 -7.10
C PHE A 444 5.78 -27.46 -6.34
N LEU A 445 4.73 -27.93 -7.01
CA LEU A 445 3.65 -28.70 -6.38
C LEU A 445 4.14 -30.04 -5.79
N ALA A 446 5.08 -30.71 -6.46
CA ALA A 446 5.60 -31.99 -5.99
C ALA A 446 6.27 -31.93 -4.59
N VAL A 447 6.74 -30.75 -4.16
CA VAL A 447 7.35 -30.57 -2.84
C VAL A 447 6.36 -30.07 -1.78
N LEU A 448 5.16 -29.61 -2.17
CA LEU A 448 4.17 -29.09 -1.24
C LEU A 448 3.33 -30.18 -0.56
N HIS A 449 3.28 -31.38 -1.16
CA HIS A 449 2.58 -32.58 -0.67
C HIS A 449 3.52 -33.52 0.06
#